data_c5a6bbdfe933d32bcdd149890b22101a
#
_entry.id   c5a6bbdfe933d32bcdd149890b22101a
#
_cell.length_a   1.000
_cell.length_b   1.000
_cell.length_c   1.000
_cell.angle_alpha   90.00
_cell.angle_beta   90.00
_cell.angle_gamma   90.00
#
_symmetry.space_group_name_H-M   'P 1'
#
loop_
_entity.id
_entity.type
_entity.pdbx_description
1 polymer ?
#
loop_
_entity_poly.entity_id
_entity_poly.type
_entity_poly.pdbx_seq_one_letter_code
_entity_poly.pdbx_strand_id
1 'polypeptide(L)'
;ARYLQDYAKALAGLAARTDAVDETTYWSYSAYSSQVEEAELHRTWLAGEPAIAPSPVTQAYTNFLLASVFVDDYVVGAAAVLPCYWLYAQTGAQITRIPDEHPYAAWLHTYHDDEFAQATAQALAIVERAFALAAPQARSRAARAYLTACRHEMEFFDQALRVDPDDPGCDE
;
A
#
# COMPACT_ATOMS: atom_id res chain seq x y z
N ALA A 1 -7.99 -6.29 5.33
CA ALA A 1 -9.19 -5.43 5.21
C ALA A 1 -8.97 -4.04 5.82
N ARG A 2 -8.51 -3.91 7.07
CA ARG A 2 -8.35 -2.59 7.73
C ARG A 2 -7.26 -1.73 7.09
N TYR A 3 -6.14 -2.32 6.72
CA TYR A 3 -5.04 -1.65 6.02
C TYR A 3 -5.52 -0.90 4.78
N LEU A 4 -6.27 -1.57 3.90
CA LEU A 4 -6.76 -0.99 2.63
C LEU A 4 -7.64 0.24 2.83
N GLN A 5 -8.44 0.28 3.91
CA GLN A 5 -9.29 1.44 4.21
C GLN A 5 -8.45 2.70 4.49
N ASP A 6 -7.39 2.57 5.27
CA ASP A 6 -6.54 3.70 5.61
C ASP A 6 -5.55 4.02 4.47
N TYR A 7 -5.09 3.00 3.74
CA TYR A 7 -4.30 3.18 2.52
C TYR A 7 -5.07 3.99 1.46
N ALA A 8 -6.32 3.64 1.18
CA ALA A 8 -7.15 4.39 0.25
C ALA A 8 -7.38 5.85 0.69
N LYS A 9 -7.48 6.12 2.01
CA LYS A 9 -7.53 7.51 2.51
C LYS A 9 -6.23 8.26 2.25
N ALA A 10 -5.08 7.60 2.39
CA ALA A 10 -3.79 8.18 2.04
C ALA A 10 -3.71 8.52 0.55
N LEU A 11 -4.13 7.62 -0.34
CA LEU A 11 -4.19 7.87 -1.78
C LEU A 11 -5.15 9.01 -2.14
N ALA A 12 -6.35 9.04 -1.57
CA ALA A 12 -7.29 10.14 -1.73
C ALA A 12 -6.73 11.48 -1.21
N GLY A 13 -5.95 11.43 -0.12
CA GLY A 13 -5.22 12.58 0.41
C GLY A 13 -4.17 13.11 -0.58
N LEU A 14 -3.46 12.25 -1.29
CA LEU A 14 -2.55 12.65 -2.37
C LEU A 14 -3.28 13.30 -3.52
N ALA A 15 -4.42 12.72 -3.95
CA ALA A 15 -5.26 13.30 -5.00
C ALA A 15 -5.71 14.73 -4.65
N ALA A 16 -6.04 14.99 -3.39
CA ALA A 16 -6.48 16.30 -2.91
C ALA A 16 -5.33 17.33 -2.76
N ARG A 17 -4.07 16.92 -2.91
CA ARG A 17 -2.88 17.75 -2.65
C ARG A 17 -2.06 18.08 -3.88
N THR A 18 -2.52 17.69 -5.05
CA THR A 18 -1.90 18.04 -6.34
C THR A 18 -2.89 18.80 -7.21
N ASP A 19 -2.39 19.79 -7.94
CA ASP A 19 -3.15 20.54 -8.95
C ASP A 19 -3.03 19.91 -10.35
N ALA A 20 -2.19 18.89 -10.51
CA ALA A 20 -2.00 18.19 -11.77
C ALA A 20 -3.16 17.20 -12.01
N VAL A 21 -3.89 17.40 -13.13
CA VAL A 21 -5.09 16.60 -13.44
C VAL A 21 -4.77 15.10 -13.58
N ASP A 22 -3.65 14.77 -14.20
CA ASP A 22 -3.19 13.39 -14.36
C ASP A 22 -2.91 12.71 -13.01
N GLU A 23 -2.24 13.41 -12.09
CA GLU A 23 -1.94 12.91 -10.75
C GLU A 23 -3.21 12.77 -9.91
N THR A 24 -4.09 13.80 -9.93
CA THR A 24 -5.40 13.75 -9.26
C THR A 24 -6.21 12.56 -9.74
N THR A 25 -6.27 12.35 -11.05
CA THR A 25 -7.00 11.23 -11.65
C THR A 25 -6.41 9.90 -11.22
N TYR A 26 -5.08 9.75 -11.30
CA TYR A 26 -4.38 8.53 -10.91
C TYR A 26 -4.61 8.17 -9.44
N TRP A 27 -4.36 9.09 -8.51
CA TRP A 27 -4.52 8.82 -7.09
C TRP A 27 -5.98 8.58 -6.68
N SER A 28 -6.93 9.28 -7.33
CA SER A 28 -8.36 9.04 -7.10
C SER A 28 -8.80 7.65 -7.56
N TYR A 29 -8.35 7.23 -8.74
CA TYR A 29 -8.63 5.88 -9.24
C TYR A 29 -7.99 4.82 -8.36
N SER A 30 -6.73 5.01 -7.97
CA SER A 30 -6.03 4.09 -7.05
C SER A 30 -6.71 3.96 -5.70
N ALA A 31 -7.23 5.06 -5.16
CA ALA A 31 -8.01 5.04 -3.92
C ALA A 31 -9.33 4.26 -4.09
N TYR A 32 -10.01 4.44 -5.22
CA TYR A 32 -11.22 3.70 -5.56
C TYR A 32 -10.94 2.20 -5.70
N SER A 33 -9.93 1.83 -6.50
CA SER A 33 -9.54 0.43 -6.73
C SER A 33 -9.21 -0.29 -5.42
N SER A 34 -8.40 0.33 -4.54
CA SER A 34 -8.09 -0.23 -3.22
C SER A 34 -9.33 -0.45 -2.34
N GLN A 35 -10.36 0.41 -2.46
CA GLN A 35 -11.58 0.27 -1.65
C GLN A 35 -12.57 -0.74 -2.23
N VAL A 36 -12.67 -0.87 -3.54
CA VAL A 36 -13.71 -1.64 -4.20
C VAL A 36 -13.19 -2.98 -4.67
N GLU A 37 -12.12 -3.00 -5.44
CA GLU A 37 -11.62 -4.22 -6.09
C GLU A 37 -10.86 -5.11 -5.09
N GLU A 38 -9.88 -4.56 -4.39
CA GLU A 38 -9.11 -5.33 -3.41
C GLU A 38 -9.93 -5.67 -2.17
N ALA A 39 -10.82 -4.77 -1.71
CA ALA A 39 -11.70 -5.06 -0.58
C ALA A 39 -12.73 -6.14 -0.92
N GLU A 40 -13.19 -6.25 -2.19
CA GLU A 40 -14.07 -7.33 -2.62
C GLU A 40 -13.36 -8.68 -2.60
N LEU A 41 -12.12 -8.74 -3.09
CA LEU A 41 -11.29 -9.94 -3.04
C LEU A 41 -11.12 -10.42 -1.58
N HIS A 42 -10.78 -9.50 -0.67
CA HIS A 42 -10.65 -9.82 0.75
C HIS A 42 -11.97 -10.26 1.39
N ARG A 43 -13.09 -9.64 0.99
CA ARG A 43 -14.42 -9.98 1.52
C ARG A 43 -14.85 -11.40 1.15
N THR A 44 -14.51 -11.84 -0.05
CA THR A 44 -14.79 -13.20 -0.50
C THR A 44 -14.07 -14.25 0.34
N TRP A 45 -12.85 -13.94 0.80
CA TRP A 45 -12.04 -14.87 1.60
C TRP A 45 -12.31 -14.80 3.10
N LEU A 46 -12.72 -13.64 3.59
CA LEU A 46 -13.00 -13.41 5.00
C LEU A 46 -14.51 -13.50 5.32
N ALA A 47 -15.31 -14.07 4.41
CA ALA A 47 -16.75 -14.20 4.60
C ALA A 47 -17.08 -15.02 5.85
N GLY A 48 -17.66 -14.35 6.84
CA GLY A 48 -18.03 -14.98 8.12
C GLY A 48 -17.02 -14.82 9.25
N GLU A 49 -15.84 -14.30 8.98
CA GLU A 49 -14.87 -14.01 10.04
C GLU A 49 -15.22 -12.70 10.78
N PRO A 50 -15.10 -12.67 12.11
CA PRO A 50 -15.35 -11.45 12.87
C PRO A 50 -14.35 -10.35 12.50
N ALA A 51 -14.78 -9.11 12.60
CA ALA A 51 -13.89 -7.97 12.38
C ALA A 51 -12.85 -7.91 13.50
N ILE A 52 -11.62 -8.27 13.20
CA ILE A 52 -10.49 -8.20 14.12
C ILE A 52 -9.91 -6.78 14.13
N ALA A 53 -9.53 -6.29 15.31
CA ALA A 53 -8.81 -5.04 15.45
C ALA A 53 -7.47 -5.10 14.68
N PRO A 54 -7.00 -3.98 14.09
CA PRO A 54 -5.72 -3.96 13.42
C PRO A 54 -4.60 -4.26 14.43
N SER A 55 -3.64 -5.08 14.05
CA SER A 55 -2.45 -5.31 14.85
C SER A 55 -1.67 -4.01 15.08
N PRO A 56 -0.84 -3.91 16.13
CA PRO A 56 0.04 -2.75 16.33
C PRO A 56 0.93 -2.45 15.12
N VAL A 57 1.40 -3.48 14.41
CA VAL A 57 2.20 -3.34 13.18
C VAL A 57 1.37 -2.67 12.07
N THR A 58 0.17 -3.19 11.81
CA THR A 58 -0.74 -2.61 10.81
C THR A 58 -1.09 -1.16 11.17
N GLN A 59 -1.39 -0.88 12.44
CA GLN A 59 -1.73 0.45 12.90
C GLN A 59 -0.56 1.43 12.79
N ALA A 60 0.65 1.01 13.15
CA ALA A 60 1.85 1.82 13.01
C ALA A 60 2.08 2.20 11.55
N TYR A 61 1.94 1.24 10.63
CA TYR A 61 2.12 1.49 9.21
C TYR A 61 1.06 2.46 8.65
N THR A 62 -0.21 2.20 8.89
CA THR A 62 -1.27 3.08 8.38
C THR A 62 -1.20 4.49 8.96
N ASN A 63 -0.88 4.63 10.25
CA ASN A 63 -0.66 5.92 10.88
C ASN A 63 0.52 6.67 10.25
N PHE A 64 1.61 5.97 9.93
CA PHE A 64 2.76 6.55 9.24
C PHE A 64 2.38 7.05 7.84
N LEU A 65 1.64 6.28 7.06
CA LEU A 65 1.17 6.67 5.72
C LEU A 65 0.28 7.93 5.80
N LEU A 66 -0.72 7.92 6.67
CA LEU A 66 -1.63 9.06 6.85
C LEU A 66 -0.87 10.31 7.32
N ALA A 67 0.03 10.19 8.29
CA ALA A 67 0.86 11.30 8.75
C ALA A 67 1.74 11.85 7.62
N SER A 68 2.41 10.99 6.85
CA SER A 68 3.25 11.39 5.72
C SER A 68 2.45 12.14 4.65
N VAL A 69 1.21 11.71 4.40
CA VAL A 69 0.36 12.35 3.39
C VAL A 69 -0.24 13.66 3.89
N PHE A 70 -0.76 13.72 5.11
CA PHE A 70 -1.55 14.88 5.55
C PHE A 70 -0.74 15.95 6.28
N VAL A 71 0.45 15.64 6.79
CA VAL A 71 1.24 16.56 7.63
C VAL A 71 2.51 17.04 6.94
N ASP A 72 3.12 16.24 6.05
CA ASP A 72 4.39 16.59 5.38
C ASP A 72 4.17 17.13 3.95
N ASP A 73 5.24 17.43 3.22
CA ASP A 73 5.16 17.85 1.80
C ASP A 73 4.57 16.73 0.92
N TYR A 74 3.91 17.10 -0.17
CA TYR A 74 3.32 16.15 -1.14
C TYR A 74 4.28 15.04 -1.55
N VAL A 75 5.53 15.38 -1.89
CA VAL A 75 6.55 14.41 -2.30
C VAL A 75 6.87 13.38 -1.20
N VAL A 76 6.75 13.74 0.07
CA VAL A 76 6.97 12.84 1.20
C VAL A 76 5.85 11.81 1.30
N GLY A 77 4.60 12.27 1.20
CA GLY A 77 3.43 11.40 1.16
C GLY A 77 3.45 10.46 -0.04
N ALA A 78 3.73 10.99 -1.23
CA ALA A 78 3.84 10.21 -2.46
C ALA A 78 4.96 9.15 -2.39
N ALA A 79 6.12 9.49 -1.81
CA ALA A 79 7.20 8.54 -1.58
C ALA A 79 6.86 7.48 -0.53
N ALA A 80 6.07 7.83 0.50
CA ALA A 80 5.66 6.89 1.53
C ALA A 80 4.70 5.80 1.02
N VAL A 81 3.82 6.10 0.06
CA VAL A 81 2.88 5.11 -0.50
C VAL A 81 3.51 4.24 -1.61
N LEU A 82 4.63 4.67 -2.21
CA LEU A 82 5.25 3.98 -3.34
C LEU A 82 5.66 2.52 -3.06
N PRO A 83 6.18 2.13 -1.88
CA PRO A 83 6.52 0.74 -1.59
C PRO A 83 5.37 -0.25 -1.80
N CYS A 84 4.12 0.14 -1.52
CA CYS A 84 2.93 -0.68 -1.74
C CYS A 84 2.71 -1.04 -3.22
N TYR A 85 3.22 -0.26 -4.15
CA TYR A 85 3.25 -0.58 -5.58
C TYR A 85 4.53 -1.32 -5.95
N TRP A 86 5.67 -0.71 -5.63
CA TRP A 86 6.97 -1.16 -6.12
C TRP A 86 7.37 -2.54 -5.61
N LEU A 87 7.25 -2.79 -4.29
CA LEU A 87 7.64 -4.07 -3.71
C LEU A 87 6.73 -5.20 -4.19
N TYR A 88 5.41 -4.95 -4.28
CA TYR A 88 4.46 -5.95 -4.78
C TYR A 88 4.70 -6.27 -6.27
N ALA A 89 4.94 -5.27 -7.12
CA ALA A 89 5.27 -5.50 -8.52
C ALA A 89 6.59 -6.28 -8.68
N GLN A 90 7.63 -5.94 -7.89
CA GLN A 90 8.90 -6.66 -7.94
C GLN A 90 8.76 -8.10 -7.43
N THR A 91 7.99 -8.32 -6.38
CA THR A 91 7.72 -9.66 -5.85
C THR A 91 6.89 -10.48 -6.83
N GLY A 92 5.82 -9.89 -7.38
CA GLY A 92 4.99 -10.51 -8.40
C GLY A 92 5.82 -10.97 -9.61
N ALA A 93 6.68 -10.11 -10.13
CA ALA A 93 7.55 -10.43 -11.27
C ALA A 93 8.53 -11.59 -11.01
N GLN A 94 8.85 -11.89 -9.75
CA GLN A 94 9.73 -13.02 -9.38
C GLN A 94 8.97 -14.34 -9.25
N ILE A 95 7.65 -14.32 -9.15
CA ILE A 95 6.81 -15.51 -9.05
C ILE A 95 6.61 -16.07 -10.46
N THR A 96 7.43 -17.04 -10.85
CA THR A 96 7.40 -17.62 -12.20
C THR A 96 6.29 -18.64 -12.41
N ARG A 97 5.69 -19.17 -11.35
CA ARG A 97 4.61 -20.16 -11.41
C ARG A 97 3.71 -20.04 -10.18
N ILE A 98 2.42 -19.88 -10.44
CA ILE A 98 1.36 -19.92 -9.43
C ILE A 98 0.58 -21.21 -9.70
N PRO A 99 0.58 -22.20 -8.78
CA PRO A 99 -0.28 -23.38 -8.93
C PRO A 99 -1.77 -22.98 -8.88
N ASP A 100 -2.60 -23.55 -9.76
CA ASP A 100 -4.03 -23.23 -9.81
C ASP A 100 -4.76 -23.54 -8.49
N GLU A 101 -4.28 -24.55 -7.74
CA GLU A 101 -4.84 -24.96 -6.45
C GLU A 101 -4.28 -24.14 -5.27
N HIS A 102 -3.40 -23.17 -5.52
CA HIS A 102 -2.83 -22.35 -4.44
C HIS A 102 -3.93 -21.50 -3.77
N PRO A 103 -4.10 -21.54 -2.44
CA PRO A 103 -5.21 -20.85 -1.76
C PRO A 103 -5.24 -19.34 -2.02
N TYR A 104 -4.11 -18.75 -2.39
CA TYR A 104 -3.95 -17.33 -2.71
C TYR A 104 -3.68 -17.07 -4.21
N ALA A 105 -4.01 -18.01 -5.10
CA ALA A 105 -3.71 -17.88 -6.53
C ALA A 105 -4.30 -16.58 -7.11
N ALA A 106 -5.57 -16.29 -6.87
CA ALA A 106 -6.23 -15.08 -7.37
C ALA A 106 -5.51 -13.80 -6.90
N TRP A 107 -5.09 -13.73 -5.63
CA TRP A 107 -4.34 -12.61 -5.07
C TRP A 107 -2.96 -12.46 -5.71
N LEU A 108 -2.24 -13.56 -5.89
CA LEU A 108 -0.93 -13.57 -6.54
C LEU A 108 -1.00 -13.15 -8.01
N HIS A 109 -2.06 -13.55 -8.72
CA HIS A 109 -2.29 -13.15 -10.11
C HIS A 109 -2.47 -11.65 -10.27
N THR A 110 -3.12 -10.97 -9.31
CA THR A 110 -3.30 -9.50 -9.33
C THR A 110 -1.97 -8.76 -9.44
N TYR A 111 -0.92 -9.23 -8.74
CA TYR A 111 0.42 -8.60 -8.76
C TYR A 111 1.31 -9.06 -9.91
N HIS A 112 0.83 -10.02 -10.69
CA HIS A 112 1.50 -10.52 -11.90
C HIS A 112 0.88 -9.95 -13.19
N ASP A 113 -0.19 -9.17 -13.06
CA ASP A 113 -0.93 -8.58 -14.18
C ASP A 113 -0.20 -7.36 -14.74
N ASP A 114 -0.29 -7.20 -16.07
CA ASP A 114 0.22 -6.04 -16.80
C ASP A 114 -0.44 -4.73 -16.33
N GLU A 115 -1.69 -4.76 -15.89
CA GLU A 115 -2.39 -3.60 -15.36
C GLU A 115 -1.74 -3.08 -14.07
N PHE A 116 -1.40 -3.99 -13.14
CA PHE A 116 -0.69 -3.61 -11.92
C PHE A 116 0.73 -3.10 -12.20
N ALA A 117 1.43 -3.70 -13.17
CA ALA A 117 2.74 -3.24 -13.60
C ALA A 117 2.67 -1.82 -14.19
N GLN A 118 1.65 -1.52 -15.01
CA GLN A 118 1.42 -0.19 -15.56
C GLN A 118 1.07 0.83 -14.47
N ALA A 119 0.20 0.47 -13.53
CA ALA A 119 -0.13 1.32 -12.38
C ALA A 119 1.12 1.64 -11.56
N THR A 120 1.97 0.64 -11.30
CA THR A 120 3.24 0.83 -10.59
C THR A 120 4.18 1.78 -11.35
N ALA A 121 4.33 1.62 -12.66
CA ALA A 121 5.15 2.50 -13.48
C ALA A 121 4.64 3.95 -13.46
N GLN A 122 3.33 4.14 -13.44
CA GLN A 122 2.72 5.47 -13.37
C GLN A 122 2.92 6.10 -11.98
N ALA A 123 2.76 5.34 -10.88
CA ALA A 123 3.08 5.80 -9.53
C ALA A 123 4.54 6.26 -9.43
N LEU A 124 5.46 5.46 -9.95
CA LEU A 124 6.88 5.78 -9.96
C LEU A 124 7.15 7.08 -10.71
N ALA A 125 6.59 7.26 -11.90
CA ALA A 125 6.77 8.47 -12.71
C ALA A 125 6.24 9.74 -12.00
N ILE A 126 5.12 9.62 -11.28
CA ILE A 126 4.56 10.73 -10.46
C ILE A 126 5.53 11.07 -9.32
N VAL A 127 6.00 10.07 -8.59
CA VAL A 127 6.92 10.28 -7.46
C VAL A 127 8.27 10.87 -7.93
N GLU A 128 8.82 10.37 -9.03
CA GLU A 128 10.07 10.90 -9.62
C GLU A 128 9.91 12.37 -10.03
N ARG A 129 8.79 12.73 -10.66
CA ARG A 129 8.47 14.11 -11.06
C ARG A 129 8.35 15.02 -9.82
N ALA A 130 7.59 14.59 -8.80
CA ALA A 130 7.46 15.32 -7.55
C ALA A 130 8.81 15.49 -6.83
N PHE A 131 9.64 14.45 -6.83
CA PHE A 131 10.96 14.47 -6.23
C PHE A 131 11.92 15.43 -6.96
N ALA A 132 11.87 15.47 -8.30
CA ALA A 132 12.69 16.36 -9.10
C ALA A 132 12.36 17.85 -8.85
N LEU A 133 11.10 18.17 -8.61
CA LEU A 133 10.61 19.53 -8.34
C LEU A 133 10.77 19.97 -6.86
N ALA A 134 10.96 19.02 -5.95
CA ALA A 134 11.00 19.31 -4.52
C ALA A 134 12.32 19.98 -4.08
N ALA A 135 12.23 20.78 -3.01
CA ALA A 135 13.39 21.34 -2.34
C ALA A 135 14.31 20.25 -1.73
N PRO A 136 15.63 20.48 -1.58
CA PRO A 136 16.56 19.48 -1.07
C PRO A 136 16.16 18.84 0.26
N GLN A 137 15.61 19.64 1.20
CA GLN A 137 15.14 19.14 2.49
C GLN A 137 13.93 18.21 2.33
N ALA A 138 12.98 18.56 1.47
CA ALA A 138 11.82 17.73 1.16
C ALA A 138 12.22 16.41 0.49
N ARG A 139 13.17 16.45 -0.45
CA ARG A 139 13.77 15.24 -1.05
C ARG A 139 14.39 14.33 -0.01
N SER A 140 15.15 14.88 0.94
CA SER A 140 15.76 14.09 2.01
C SER A 140 14.71 13.44 2.92
N ARG A 141 13.58 14.14 3.21
CA ARG A 141 12.47 13.57 3.97
C ARG A 141 11.75 12.48 3.15
N ALA A 142 11.49 12.73 1.86
CA ALA A 142 10.87 11.76 0.96
C ALA A 142 11.66 10.44 0.86
N ALA A 143 12.99 10.52 0.71
CA ALA A 143 13.85 9.35 0.70
C ALA A 143 13.77 8.56 2.03
N ARG A 144 13.76 9.26 3.17
CA ARG A 144 13.57 8.59 4.47
C ARG A 144 12.19 7.99 4.62
N ALA A 145 11.15 8.67 4.15
CA ALA A 145 9.78 8.17 4.20
C ALA A 145 9.63 6.87 3.37
N TYR A 146 10.19 6.85 2.16
CA TYR A 146 10.25 5.64 1.34
C TYR A 146 10.91 4.47 2.07
N LEU A 147 12.11 4.68 2.63
CA LEU A 147 12.81 3.62 3.37
C LEU A 147 12.08 3.17 4.64
N THR A 148 11.39 4.09 5.31
CA THR A 148 10.56 3.75 6.47
C THR A 148 9.35 2.92 6.06
N ALA A 149 8.67 3.28 4.96
CA ALA A 149 7.59 2.49 4.41
C ALA A 149 8.04 1.07 4.00
N CYS A 150 9.23 0.93 3.37
CA CYS A 150 9.80 -0.40 3.06
C CYS A 150 10.00 -1.27 4.31
N ARG A 151 10.38 -0.67 5.45
CA ARG A 151 10.50 -1.41 6.72
C ARG A 151 9.13 -1.82 7.25
N HIS A 152 8.14 -0.94 7.16
CA HIS A 152 6.76 -1.28 7.53
C HIS A 152 6.19 -2.38 6.65
N GLU A 153 6.47 -2.42 5.34
CA GLU A 153 6.10 -3.54 4.48
C GLU A 153 6.72 -4.85 4.95
N MET A 154 8.00 -4.85 5.25
CA MET A 154 8.68 -6.03 5.77
C MET A 154 8.05 -6.52 7.08
N GLU A 155 7.82 -5.61 8.04
CA GLU A 155 7.16 -5.94 9.31
C GLU A 155 5.72 -6.42 9.10
N PHE A 156 5.02 -5.87 8.11
CA PHE A 156 3.66 -6.24 7.75
C PHE A 156 3.58 -7.70 7.24
N PHE A 157 4.54 -8.14 6.44
CA PHE A 157 4.63 -9.54 6.03
C PHE A 157 5.11 -10.45 7.17
N ASP A 158 6.11 -10.03 7.94
CA ASP A 158 6.66 -10.80 9.04
C ASP A 158 5.64 -11.07 10.17
N GLN A 159 4.67 -10.18 10.38
CA GLN A 159 3.65 -10.39 11.40
C GLN A 159 2.84 -11.66 11.17
N ALA A 160 2.58 -12.03 9.90
CA ALA A 160 1.84 -13.24 9.57
C ALA A 160 2.57 -14.53 10.01
N LEU A 161 3.90 -14.48 10.09
CA LEU A 161 4.73 -15.58 10.57
C LEU A 161 4.78 -15.67 12.11
N ARG A 162 4.32 -14.63 12.81
CA ARG A 162 4.35 -14.53 14.28
C ARG A 162 2.98 -14.73 14.91
N VAL A 163 1.93 -14.84 14.12
CA VAL A 163 0.59 -15.19 14.62
C VAL A 163 0.64 -16.65 15.01
N ASP A 164 0.58 -16.93 16.31
CA ASP A 164 0.37 -18.28 16.81
C ASP A 164 -1.10 -18.65 16.55
N PRO A 165 -1.39 -19.66 15.71
CA PRO A 165 -2.76 -20.06 15.44
C PRO A 165 -3.49 -20.59 16.68
N ASP A 166 -2.76 -20.93 17.74
CA ASP A 166 -3.28 -21.43 19.02
C ASP A 166 -3.31 -20.35 20.13
N ASP A 167 -2.89 -19.10 19.83
CA ASP A 167 -2.99 -17.98 20.78
C ASP A 167 -4.42 -17.43 20.77
N PRO A 168 -5.23 -17.62 21.85
CA PRO A 168 -6.63 -17.17 21.91
C PRO A 168 -6.79 -15.65 21.98
N GLY A 169 -5.78 -14.89 21.54
CA GLY A 169 -5.83 -13.42 21.50
C GLY A 169 -5.94 -12.82 22.90
N CYS A 170 -5.07 -11.92 23.26
CA CYS A 170 -5.15 -11.19 24.52
C CYS A 170 -6.50 -10.47 24.63
N ASP A 171 -7.47 -11.12 25.28
CA ASP A 171 -8.63 -10.47 25.87
C ASP A 171 -8.13 -9.73 27.13
N GLU A 172 -7.68 -8.48 26.98
CA GLU A 172 -7.60 -7.50 28.06
C GLU A 172 -7.93 -6.09 27.53
#